data_4716a04d0a682ed2b1450cb5ac5994c7
#
_entry.id   4716a04d0a682ed2b1450cb5ac5994c7
#
_cell.length_a   1.000
_cell.length_b   1.000
_cell.length_c   1.000
_cell.angle_alpha   90.00
_cell.angle_beta   90.00
_cell.angle_gamma   90.00
#
_symmetry.space_group_name_H-M   'P 1'
#
loop_
_entity.id
_entity.type
_entity.pdbx_description
1 polymer ?
#
loop_
_entity_poly.entity_id
_entity_poly.type
_entity_poly.pdbx_seq_one_letter_code
_entity_poly.pdbx_strand_id
1 'polypeptide(L)'
;MQILLTNDDGIFAPGLAAIYKELVKMGDVTVVAPAVSRSGASHSITYHRPLVCDKVDINGQFTGFSVHGSPADCVKLAVMQLHEGPIDLLVAGINNGANAGINVYYSGTVAAAMEGAFLKIPAVAMSLSFEEHMDFDKAAQHCVKVLKKLLPVRKGDVININIPPLSKGEPKGVRVVPQSSKGFDEYYICQKNEQGQTVFQLAGDSHTFDGTPTDTTSLEEGYITITALASDMTDHKTTLQLQQVDF
;
A
#
# COMPACT_ATOMS: atom_id res chain seq x y z
N MET A 1 -7.11 -4.51 -20.40
CA MET A 1 -7.30 -4.68 -18.95
C MET A 1 -7.62 -3.32 -18.37
N GLN A 2 -8.69 -3.18 -17.59
CA GLN A 2 -9.08 -1.94 -16.92
C GLN A 2 -8.44 -1.90 -15.54
N ILE A 3 -7.55 -0.93 -15.31
CA ILE A 3 -6.75 -0.82 -14.09
C ILE A 3 -7.17 0.44 -13.33
N LEU A 4 -7.54 0.29 -12.06
CA LEU A 4 -7.67 1.42 -11.14
C LEU A 4 -6.35 1.61 -10.40
N LEU A 5 -5.76 2.81 -10.52
CA LEU A 5 -4.53 3.19 -9.82
C LEU A 5 -4.82 4.24 -8.75
N THR A 6 -4.33 3.99 -7.55
CA THR A 6 -4.39 4.91 -6.40
C THR A 6 -3.10 4.86 -5.58
N ASN A 7 -3.00 5.67 -4.53
CA ASN A 7 -1.94 5.66 -3.51
C ASN A 7 -2.41 6.35 -2.23
N ASP A 8 -1.52 6.56 -1.25
CA ASP A 8 -1.73 7.40 -0.07
C ASP A 8 -0.78 8.60 0.00
N ASP A 9 0.28 8.63 -0.82
CA ASP A 9 1.21 9.76 -0.91
C ASP A 9 0.64 10.99 -1.65
N GLY A 10 -0.50 10.81 -2.34
CA GLY A 10 -1.20 11.86 -3.07
C GLY A 10 -1.02 11.79 -4.58
N ILE A 11 -1.93 12.47 -5.31
CA ILE A 11 -2.05 12.36 -6.77
C ILE A 11 -0.80 12.82 -7.54
N PHE A 12 -0.01 13.72 -6.96
CA PHE A 12 1.24 14.23 -7.57
C PHE A 12 2.50 13.48 -7.10
N ALA A 13 2.35 12.39 -6.34
CA ALA A 13 3.48 11.64 -5.82
C ALA A 13 4.30 10.96 -6.95
N PRO A 14 5.64 10.97 -6.85
CA PRO A 14 6.50 10.40 -7.88
C PRO A 14 6.31 8.88 -8.03
N GLY A 15 6.01 8.17 -6.94
CA GLY A 15 5.72 6.72 -6.99
C GLY A 15 4.48 6.38 -7.81
N LEU A 16 3.42 7.22 -7.73
CA LEU A 16 2.21 7.08 -8.54
C LEU A 16 2.52 7.28 -10.03
N ALA A 17 3.27 8.34 -10.35
CA ALA A 17 3.65 8.64 -11.72
C ALA A 17 4.55 7.55 -12.33
N ALA A 18 5.47 7.00 -11.54
CA ALA A 18 6.37 5.94 -11.99
C ALA A 18 5.61 4.65 -12.33
N ILE A 19 4.72 4.20 -11.46
CA ILE A 19 3.95 2.98 -11.72
C ILE A 19 2.93 3.17 -12.85
N TYR A 20 2.35 4.36 -12.99
CA TYR A 20 1.46 4.70 -14.10
C TYR A 20 2.13 4.42 -15.44
N LYS A 21 3.38 4.91 -15.66
CA LYS A 21 4.15 4.71 -16.91
C LYS A 21 4.31 3.23 -17.28
N GLU A 22 4.36 2.36 -16.31
CA GLU A 22 4.49 0.92 -16.56
C GLU A 22 3.13 0.24 -16.76
N LEU A 23 2.09 0.66 -16.02
CA LEU A 23 0.76 0.06 -16.08
C LEU A 23 0.04 0.38 -17.40
N VAL A 24 0.24 1.55 -17.99
CA VAL A 24 -0.35 1.90 -19.31
C VAL A 24 0.13 0.99 -20.45
N LYS A 25 1.26 0.30 -20.27
CA LYS A 25 1.74 -0.74 -21.19
C LYS A 25 0.96 -2.07 -21.08
N MET A 26 0.11 -2.19 -20.04
CA MET A 26 -0.65 -3.40 -19.73
C MET A 26 -2.15 -3.24 -19.97
N GLY A 27 -2.67 -2.02 -19.96
CA GLY A 27 -4.09 -1.73 -20.16
C GLY A 27 -4.43 -0.25 -19.97
N ASP A 28 -5.72 0.02 -19.93
CA ASP A 28 -6.24 1.37 -19.66
C ASP A 28 -6.20 1.65 -18.16
N VAL A 29 -5.66 2.81 -17.77
CA VAL A 29 -5.43 3.16 -16.36
C VAL A 29 -6.30 4.36 -16.00
N THR A 30 -7.22 4.17 -15.05
CA THR A 30 -7.95 5.24 -14.37
C THR A 30 -7.22 5.57 -13.08
N VAL A 31 -6.84 6.84 -12.90
CA VAL A 31 -6.15 7.31 -11.69
C VAL A 31 -7.11 8.07 -10.81
N VAL A 32 -7.25 7.61 -9.55
CA VAL A 32 -8.05 8.28 -8.51
C VAL A 32 -7.25 8.24 -7.21
N ALA A 33 -6.76 9.38 -6.74
CA ALA A 33 -5.86 9.41 -5.59
C ALA A 33 -6.14 10.60 -4.67
N PRO A 34 -5.68 10.57 -3.40
CA PRO A 34 -5.83 11.68 -2.49
C PRO A 34 -5.20 12.97 -3.01
N ALA A 35 -5.83 14.10 -2.76
CA ALA A 35 -5.32 15.42 -3.13
C ALA A 35 -4.00 15.76 -2.43
N VAL A 36 -3.80 15.25 -1.23
CA VAL A 36 -2.60 15.43 -0.40
C VAL A 36 -2.23 14.10 0.25
N SER A 37 -0.98 13.98 0.70
CA SER A 37 -0.51 12.79 1.43
C SER A 37 -1.41 12.44 2.62
N ARG A 38 -1.67 11.16 2.78
CA ARG A 38 -2.48 10.53 3.84
C ARG A 38 -1.72 9.41 4.54
N SER A 39 -0.41 9.55 4.67
CA SER A 39 0.44 8.58 5.36
C SER A 39 -0.07 8.30 6.78
N GLY A 40 -0.10 7.03 7.18
CA GLY A 40 -0.60 6.61 8.48
C GLY A 40 -2.13 6.74 8.66
N ALA A 41 -2.90 6.97 7.59
CA ALA A 41 -4.35 7.12 7.67
C ALA A 41 -5.09 5.79 7.96
N SER A 42 -4.40 4.66 7.91
CA SER A 42 -5.03 3.36 8.08
C SER A 42 -6.23 3.16 7.12
N HIS A 43 -7.19 2.32 7.45
CA HIS A 43 -8.40 2.08 6.65
C HIS A 43 -9.54 3.05 7.04
N SER A 44 -9.27 4.36 7.01
CA SER A 44 -10.26 5.38 7.33
C SER A 44 -11.19 5.68 6.15
N ILE A 45 -12.47 5.99 6.47
CA ILE A 45 -13.51 6.37 5.50
C ILE A 45 -14.15 7.69 5.96
N THR A 46 -14.48 8.55 5.00
CA THR A 46 -15.14 9.83 5.25
C THR A 46 -16.65 9.69 5.21
N TYR A 47 -17.32 9.71 6.39
CA TYR A 47 -18.77 9.59 6.50
C TYR A 47 -19.52 10.92 6.70
N HIS A 48 -18.91 11.88 7.41
CA HIS A 48 -19.64 13.01 7.98
C HIS A 48 -19.56 14.30 7.15
N ARG A 49 -18.90 14.26 6.01
CA ARG A 49 -18.76 15.40 5.10
C ARG A 49 -18.73 14.93 3.65
N PRO A 50 -19.16 15.79 2.70
CA PRO A 50 -18.97 15.51 1.28
C PRO A 50 -17.49 15.38 0.92
N LEU A 51 -17.20 14.53 -0.07
CA LEU A 51 -15.90 14.45 -0.71
C LEU A 51 -15.85 15.45 -1.87
N VAL A 52 -14.79 16.25 -1.92
CA VAL A 52 -14.46 17.07 -3.08
C VAL A 52 -13.60 16.25 -4.01
N CYS A 53 -13.90 16.27 -5.29
CA CYS A 53 -13.20 15.53 -6.32
C CYS A 53 -13.01 16.42 -7.55
N ASP A 54 -11.75 16.62 -7.95
CA ASP A 54 -11.38 17.44 -9.09
C ASP A 54 -10.64 16.60 -10.12
N LYS A 55 -10.91 16.84 -11.41
CA LYS A 55 -10.09 16.27 -12.48
C LYS A 55 -8.88 17.16 -12.68
N VAL A 56 -7.68 16.57 -12.57
CA VAL A 56 -6.41 17.30 -12.61
C VAL A 56 -5.47 16.72 -13.67
N ASP A 57 -4.63 17.57 -14.21
CA ASP A 57 -3.50 17.18 -15.06
C ASP A 57 -2.28 16.94 -14.16
N ILE A 58 -1.61 15.82 -14.37
CA ILE A 58 -0.42 15.45 -13.60
C ILE A 58 0.81 15.73 -14.49
N ASN A 59 1.27 16.98 -14.44
CA ASN A 59 2.50 17.45 -15.11
C ASN A 59 2.56 17.14 -16.62
N GLY A 60 1.43 17.16 -17.32
CA GLY A 60 1.33 16.84 -18.76
C GLY A 60 1.56 15.36 -19.08
N GLN A 61 1.68 14.49 -18.09
CA GLN A 61 1.91 13.06 -18.32
C GLN A 61 0.59 12.30 -18.46
N PHE A 62 -0.38 12.59 -17.62
CA PHE A 62 -1.73 11.99 -17.63
C PHE A 62 -2.72 12.86 -16.86
N THR A 63 -4.00 12.53 -16.98
CA THR A 63 -5.07 13.13 -16.16
C THR A 63 -5.58 12.12 -15.14
N GLY A 64 -6.01 12.60 -13.98
CA GLY A 64 -6.58 11.78 -12.92
C GLY A 64 -7.60 12.54 -12.08
N PHE A 65 -8.18 11.86 -11.12
CA PHE A 65 -9.12 12.45 -10.15
C PHE A 65 -8.42 12.64 -8.81
N SER A 66 -8.39 13.88 -8.35
CA SER A 66 -7.85 14.31 -7.06
C SER A 66 -8.97 14.36 -6.04
N VAL A 67 -8.92 13.55 -4.98
CA VAL A 67 -9.98 13.43 -3.99
C VAL A 67 -9.53 13.98 -2.64
N HIS A 68 -10.32 14.85 -2.02
CA HIS A 68 -10.09 15.34 -0.66
C HIS A 68 -10.60 14.33 0.39
N GLY A 69 -10.08 13.09 0.31
CA GLY A 69 -10.45 11.95 1.12
C GLY A 69 -9.27 11.06 1.48
N SER A 70 -9.57 9.90 2.05
CA SER A 70 -8.62 8.83 2.31
C SER A 70 -8.33 8.01 1.04
N PRO A 71 -7.29 7.15 1.02
CA PRO A 71 -7.08 6.20 -0.08
C PRO A 71 -8.27 5.25 -0.31
N ALA A 72 -8.91 4.79 0.76
CA ALA A 72 -10.12 3.96 0.68
C ALA A 72 -11.32 4.73 0.10
N ASP A 73 -11.48 6.03 0.45
CA ASP A 73 -12.47 6.91 -0.18
C ASP A 73 -12.25 7.01 -1.70
N CYS A 74 -10.98 7.13 -2.13
CA CYS A 74 -10.62 7.20 -3.54
C CYS A 74 -11.06 5.95 -4.30
N VAL A 75 -10.79 4.77 -3.75
CA VAL A 75 -11.19 3.48 -4.35
C VAL A 75 -12.72 3.37 -4.42
N LYS A 76 -13.40 3.66 -3.31
CA LYS A 76 -14.86 3.59 -3.22
C LYS A 76 -15.54 4.54 -4.21
N LEU A 77 -15.08 5.78 -4.27
CA LEU A 77 -15.58 6.79 -5.20
C LEU A 77 -15.30 6.41 -6.65
N ALA A 78 -14.10 5.90 -6.94
CA ALA A 78 -13.72 5.44 -8.27
C ALA A 78 -14.69 4.37 -8.78
N VAL A 79 -14.91 3.32 -7.99
CA VAL A 79 -15.72 2.16 -8.38
C VAL A 79 -17.21 2.54 -8.50
N MET A 80 -17.70 3.43 -7.64
CA MET A 80 -19.13 3.72 -7.56
C MET A 80 -19.57 4.87 -8.49
N GLN A 81 -18.65 5.77 -8.90
CA GLN A 81 -19.04 7.03 -9.55
C GLN A 81 -18.14 7.47 -10.71
N LEU A 82 -16.84 7.17 -10.70
CA LEU A 82 -15.88 7.80 -11.62
C LEU A 82 -15.42 6.88 -12.76
N HIS A 83 -15.50 5.56 -12.56
CA HIS A 83 -15.13 4.58 -13.57
C HIS A 83 -16.36 3.88 -14.15
N GLU A 84 -16.41 3.78 -15.47
CA GLU A 84 -17.49 3.06 -16.15
C GLU A 84 -17.05 1.63 -16.45
N GLY A 85 -17.88 0.66 -16.05
CA GLY A 85 -17.67 -0.77 -16.29
C GLY A 85 -16.81 -1.47 -15.25
N PRO A 86 -16.43 -2.73 -15.52
CA PRO A 86 -15.69 -3.54 -14.57
C PRO A 86 -14.22 -3.13 -14.50
N ILE A 87 -13.65 -3.16 -13.30
CA ILE A 87 -12.23 -3.01 -13.04
C ILE A 87 -11.61 -4.39 -12.91
N ASP A 88 -10.59 -4.67 -13.73
CA ASP A 88 -9.91 -5.96 -13.74
C ASP A 88 -8.84 -6.07 -12.65
N LEU A 89 -8.23 -4.93 -12.26
CA LEU A 89 -7.14 -4.87 -11.30
C LEU A 89 -7.11 -3.51 -10.61
N LEU A 90 -6.98 -3.52 -9.28
CA LEU A 90 -6.62 -2.36 -8.50
C LEU A 90 -5.14 -2.42 -8.13
N VAL A 91 -4.41 -1.35 -8.39
CA VAL A 91 -3.03 -1.15 -7.94
C VAL A 91 -2.99 0.06 -7.01
N ALA A 92 -2.48 -0.14 -5.79
CA ALA A 92 -2.23 0.91 -4.83
C ALA A 92 -0.71 1.11 -4.64
N GLY A 93 -0.18 2.28 -4.94
CA GLY A 93 1.25 2.58 -4.80
C GLY A 93 1.81 3.44 -5.94
N ILE A 94 3.14 3.55 -6.08
CA ILE A 94 4.16 2.92 -5.20
C ILE A 94 4.36 3.81 -3.97
N ASN A 95 4.17 3.23 -2.81
CA ASN A 95 4.32 3.93 -1.53
C ASN A 95 5.78 4.26 -1.23
N ASN A 96 6.00 5.44 -0.67
CA ASN A 96 7.29 5.87 -0.13
C ASN A 96 7.50 5.30 1.28
N GLY A 97 8.07 4.11 1.35
CA GLY A 97 8.28 3.33 2.56
C GLY A 97 7.63 1.95 2.48
N ALA A 98 8.26 0.94 3.08
CA ALA A 98 7.74 -0.41 3.10
C ALA A 98 6.48 -0.53 3.97
N ASN A 99 5.52 -1.30 3.49
CA ASN A 99 4.32 -1.69 4.23
C ASN A 99 4.44 -3.19 4.58
N ALA A 100 5.24 -3.49 5.61
CA ALA A 100 5.55 -4.84 6.06
C ALA A 100 5.36 -4.96 7.58
N GLY A 101 5.21 -6.17 8.08
CA GLY A 101 4.93 -6.42 9.49
C GLY A 101 3.66 -5.74 9.96
N ILE A 102 3.65 -5.25 11.19
CA ILE A 102 2.47 -4.55 11.75
C ILE A 102 2.15 -3.23 11.04
N ASN A 103 3.09 -2.64 10.27
CA ASN A 103 2.84 -1.40 9.54
C ASN A 103 1.76 -1.55 8.46
N VAL A 104 1.46 -2.77 8.04
CA VAL A 104 0.31 -3.10 7.18
C VAL A 104 -0.99 -2.51 7.74
N TYR A 105 -1.19 -2.51 9.06
CA TYR A 105 -2.41 -1.99 9.70
C TYR A 105 -2.52 -0.46 9.66
N TYR A 106 -1.40 0.25 9.56
CA TYR A 106 -1.36 1.72 9.52
C TYR A 106 -1.35 2.27 8.08
N SER A 107 -1.09 1.40 7.11
CA SER A 107 -0.88 1.77 5.71
C SER A 107 -2.16 2.18 4.99
N GLY A 108 -2.18 3.39 4.45
CA GLY A 108 -3.23 3.84 3.52
C GLY A 108 -3.17 3.13 2.18
N THR A 109 -1.98 2.79 1.70
CA THR A 109 -1.76 2.02 0.46
C THR A 109 -2.37 0.61 0.57
N VAL A 110 -2.10 -0.10 1.67
CA VAL A 110 -2.69 -1.43 1.91
C VAL A 110 -4.20 -1.32 2.12
N ALA A 111 -4.66 -0.29 2.83
CA ALA A 111 -6.08 -0.03 3.03
C ALA A 111 -6.84 0.19 1.71
N ALA A 112 -6.26 0.91 0.76
CA ALA A 112 -6.84 1.07 -0.58
C ALA A 112 -6.97 -0.29 -1.30
N ALA A 113 -5.95 -1.14 -1.22
CA ALA A 113 -6.01 -2.49 -1.79
C ALA A 113 -7.09 -3.35 -1.10
N MET A 114 -7.18 -3.28 0.24
CA MET A 114 -8.24 -3.95 1.00
C MET A 114 -9.65 -3.48 0.61
N GLU A 115 -9.84 -2.17 0.40
CA GLU A 115 -11.12 -1.63 -0.07
C GLU A 115 -11.51 -2.23 -1.43
N GLY A 116 -10.54 -2.37 -2.35
CA GLY A 116 -10.76 -3.06 -3.62
C GLY A 116 -11.18 -4.51 -3.44
N ALA A 117 -10.56 -5.23 -2.52
CA ALA A 117 -10.90 -6.62 -2.22
C ALA A 117 -12.33 -6.76 -1.65
N PHE A 118 -12.77 -5.82 -0.78
CA PHE A 118 -14.17 -5.77 -0.31
C PHE A 118 -15.15 -5.58 -1.47
N LEU A 119 -14.76 -4.81 -2.47
CA LEU A 119 -15.53 -4.60 -3.70
C LEU A 119 -15.34 -5.72 -4.74
N LYS A 120 -14.69 -6.85 -4.36
CA LYS A 120 -14.43 -8.03 -5.21
C LYS A 120 -13.57 -7.73 -6.42
N ILE A 121 -12.67 -6.77 -6.32
CA ILE A 121 -11.67 -6.44 -7.33
C ILE A 121 -10.35 -7.10 -6.90
N PRO A 122 -9.61 -7.76 -7.82
CA PRO A 122 -8.24 -8.19 -7.56
C PRO A 122 -7.38 -6.97 -7.20
N ALA A 123 -6.65 -7.02 -6.09
CA ALA A 123 -5.95 -5.85 -5.58
C ALA A 123 -4.48 -6.13 -5.23
N VAL A 124 -3.61 -5.17 -5.56
CA VAL A 124 -2.17 -5.25 -5.28
C VAL A 124 -1.72 -3.93 -4.65
N ALA A 125 -1.12 -4.03 -3.46
CA ALA A 125 -0.40 -2.95 -2.83
C ALA A 125 1.09 -3.04 -3.19
N MET A 126 1.72 -1.90 -3.53
CA MET A 126 3.11 -1.83 -3.96
C MET A 126 3.85 -0.75 -3.18
N SER A 127 5.01 -1.10 -2.62
CA SER A 127 5.80 -0.22 -1.77
C SER A 127 7.28 -0.36 -2.07
N LEU A 128 8.03 0.74 -1.93
CA LEU A 128 9.50 0.77 -1.97
C LEU A 128 10.01 1.10 -0.56
N SER A 129 10.89 0.30 -0.01
CA SER A 129 11.54 0.58 1.28
C SER A 129 12.19 1.95 1.25
N PHE A 130 12.01 2.72 2.33
CA PHE A 130 12.51 4.09 2.43
C PHE A 130 14.04 4.13 2.31
N GLU A 131 14.53 5.07 1.52
CA GLU A 131 15.94 5.43 1.38
C GLU A 131 16.07 6.91 0.99
N GLU A 132 17.24 7.50 1.17
CA GLU A 132 17.45 8.93 0.93
C GLU A 132 17.15 9.34 -0.52
N HIS A 133 17.46 8.47 -1.48
CA HIS A 133 17.21 8.69 -2.92
C HIS A 133 16.35 7.56 -3.48
N MET A 134 15.04 7.82 -3.55
CA MET A 134 14.04 6.84 -4.00
C MET A 134 14.02 6.71 -5.53
N ASP A 135 14.45 5.56 -6.05
CA ASP A 135 14.35 5.23 -7.49
C ASP A 135 13.00 4.56 -7.81
N PHE A 136 11.94 5.37 -7.87
CA PHE A 136 10.59 4.88 -8.18
C PHE A 136 10.46 4.31 -9.58
N ASP A 137 11.18 4.81 -10.58
CA ASP A 137 11.12 4.26 -11.95
C ASP A 137 11.66 2.82 -11.98
N LYS A 138 12.77 2.55 -11.29
CA LYS A 138 13.32 1.21 -11.15
C LYS A 138 12.41 0.30 -10.30
N ALA A 139 11.87 0.82 -9.20
CA ALA A 139 10.90 0.10 -8.37
C ALA A 139 9.67 -0.30 -9.18
N ALA A 140 9.12 0.59 -10.03
CA ALA A 140 7.98 0.30 -10.90
C ALA A 140 8.26 -0.85 -11.88
N GLN A 141 9.46 -0.90 -12.46
CA GLN A 141 9.87 -2.01 -13.33
C GLN A 141 9.90 -3.34 -12.57
N HIS A 142 10.44 -3.36 -11.34
CA HIS A 142 10.41 -4.56 -10.50
C HIS A 142 8.99 -4.96 -10.13
N CYS A 143 8.14 -4.01 -9.70
CA CYS A 143 6.74 -4.26 -9.36
C CYS A 143 5.98 -4.88 -10.53
N VAL A 144 6.08 -4.32 -11.73
CA VAL A 144 5.37 -4.84 -12.90
C VAL A 144 5.95 -6.19 -13.37
N LYS A 145 7.25 -6.42 -13.25
CA LYS A 145 7.86 -7.73 -13.52
C LYS A 145 7.31 -8.83 -12.60
N VAL A 146 7.11 -8.51 -11.32
CA VAL A 146 6.48 -9.42 -10.35
C VAL A 146 5.00 -9.58 -10.66
N LEU A 147 4.27 -8.47 -10.85
CA LEU A 147 2.84 -8.46 -11.15
C LEU A 147 2.50 -9.35 -12.34
N LYS A 148 3.23 -9.25 -13.44
CA LYS A 148 3.02 -10.07 -14.65
C LYS A 148 3.09 -11.59 -14.38
N LYS A 149 3.86 -12.01 -13.37
CA LYS A 149 3.94 -13.42 -12.97
C LYS A 149 2.81 -13.85 -12.03
N LEU A 150 2.17 -12.89 -11.37
CA LEU A 150 1.07 -13.14 -10.42
C LEU A 150 -0.31 -13.14 -11.10
N LEU A 151 -0.42 -12.54 -12.28
CA LEU A 151 -1.70 -12.45 -12.99
C LEU A 151 -2.15 -13.81 -13.53
N PRO A 152 -3.45 -14.12 -13.46
CA PRO A 152 -4.52 -13.31 -12.86
C PRO A 152 -4.55 -13.42 -11.32
N VAL A 153 -4.64 -12.28 -10.64
CA VAL A 153 -4.93 -12.26 -9.19
C VAL A 153 -6.41 -12.59 -8.99
N ARG A 154 -6.73 -13.41 -7.98
CA ARG A 154 -8.09 -13.81 -7.69
C ARG A 154 -8.91 -12.63 -7.12
N LYS A 155 -10.20 -12.56 -7.49
CA LYS A 155 -11.12 -11.54 -6.96
C LYS A 155 -11.24 -11.65 -5.44
N GLY A 156 -11.05 -10.51 -4.77
CA GLY A 156 -11.10 -10.40 -3.32
C GLY A 156 -9.79 -10.76 -2.60
N ASP A 157 -8.74 -11.14 -3.35
CA ASP A 157 -7.40 -11.27 -2.78
C ASP A 157 -6.69 -9.92 -2.76
N VAL A 158 -5.83 -9.75 -1.77
CA VAL A 158 -4.88 -8.63 -1.65
C VAL A 158 -3.47 -9.17 -1.65
N ILE A 159 -2.69 -8.74 -2.62
CA ILE A 159 -1.27 -9.07 -2.71
C ILE A 159 -0.45 -7.84 -2.34
N ASN A 160 0.37 -7.96 -1.32
CA ASN A 160 1.26 -6.91 -0.85
C ASN A 160 2.68 -7.18 -1.36
N ILE A 161 3.22 -6.26 -2.17
CA ILE A 161 4.55 -6.33 -2.76
C ILE A 161 5.40 -5.23 -2.16
N ASN A 162 6.54 -5.59 -1.59
CA ASN A 162 7.52 -4.62 -1.11
C ASN A 162 8.86 -4.82 -1.82
N ILE A 163 9.42 -3.72 -2.31
CA ILE A 163 10.74 -3.67 -2.94
C ILE A 163 11.76 -3.23 -1.87
N PRO A 164 12.90 -3.93 -1.71
CA PRO A 164 13.94 -3.52 -0.78
C PRO A 164 14.64 -2.24 -1.25
N PRO A 165 15.47 -1.57 -0.40
CA PRO A 165 16.24 -0.41 -0.80
C PRO A 165 17.11 -0.69 -2.02
N LEU A 166 16.95 0.08 -3.09
CA LEU A 166 17.64 -0.13 -4.38
C LEU A 166 19.04 0.47 -4.41
N SER A 167 19.38 1.36 -3.48
CA SER A 167 20.74 1.89 -3.28
C SER A 167 21.74 0.81 -2.87
N LYS A 168 21.25 -0.29 -2.27
CA LYS A 168 22.08 -1.45 -1.90
C LYS A 168 22.35 -2.41 -3.07
N GLY A 169 21.85 -2.10 -4.27
CA GLY A 169 21.99 -2.91 -5.49
C GLY A 169 20.68 -3.55 -5.96
N GLU A 170 20.81 -4.48 -6.91
CA GLU A 170 19.65 -5.23 -7.42
C GLU A 170 19.08 -6.15 -6.35
N PRO A 171 17.75 -6.31 -6.27
CA PRO A 171 17.13 -7.28 -5.39
C PRO A 171 17.68 -8.70 -5.65
N LYS A 172 17.98 -9.44 -4.60
CA LYS A 172 18.54 -10.81 -4.66
C LYS A 172 17.55 -11.82 -5.27
N GLY A 173 16.28 -11.45 -5.38
CA GLY A 173 15.21 -12.28 -5.90
C GLY A 173 13.88 -11.93 -5.27
N VAL A 174 12.92 -12.85 -5.37
CA VAL A 174 11.56 -12.69 -4.83
C VAL A 174 11.32 -13.78 -3.79
N ARG A 175 10.73 -13.42 -2.65
CA ARG A 175 10.26 -14.37 -1.62
C ARG A 175 8.79 -14.18 -1.36
N VAL A 176 8.06 -15.27 -1.33
CA VAL A 176 6.68 -15.31 -0.84
C VAL A 176 6.74 -15.70 0.63
N VAL A 177 6.33 -14.79 1.50
CA VAL A 177 6.54 -14.92 2.94
C VAL A 177 5.32 -14.42 3.72
N PRO A 178 5.12 -14.92 4.95
CA PRO A 178 4.07 -14.38 5.81
C PRO A 178 4.42 -12.96 6.29
N GLN A 179 3.38 -12.23 6.67
CA GLN A 179 3.50 -10.98 7.40
C GLN A 179 4.16 -11.23 8.76
N SER A 180 5.12 -10.41 9.16
CA SER A 180 5.65 -10.42 10.51
C SER A 180 4.59 -9.94 11.51
N SER A 181 4.44 -10.65 12.61
CA SER A 181 3.62 -10.20 13.74
C SER A 181 4.34 -9.20 14.64
N LYS A 182 5.62 -8.94 14.37
CA LYS A 182 6.42 -7.95 15.08
C LYS A 182 6.43 -6.64 14.30
N GLY A 183 6.35 -5.52 15.02
CA GLY A 183 6.61 -4.19 14.52
C GLY A 183 8.10 -3.85 14.56
N PHE A 184 8.45 -2.62 14.20
CA PHE A 184 9.74 -2.06 14.58
C PHE A 184 9.83 -1.98 16.10
N ASP A 185 11.04 -2.06 16.66
CA ASP A 185 11.28 -1.73 18.06
C ASP A 185 11.09 -0.21 18.21
N GLU A 186 9.82 0.20 18.40
CA GLU A 186 9.41 1.60 18.41
C GLU A 186 9.69 2.24 19.76
N TYR A 187 10.18 3.49 19.73
CA TYR A 187 10.38 4.32 20.91
C TYR A 187 10.12 5.79 20.59
N TYR A 188 9.87 6.59 21.60
CA TYR A 188 9.71 8.03 21.45
C TYR A 188 10.98 8.78 21.81
N ILE A 189 11.46 9.63 20.88
CA ILE A 189 12.49 10.64 21.15
C ILE A 189 11.77 11.85 21.73
N CYS A 190 12.14 12.21 22.97
CA CYS A 190 11.61 13.39 23.66
C CYS A 190 12.56 14.57 23.48
N GLN A 191 12.06 15.70 23.00
CA GLN A 191 12.86 16.91 22.79
C GLN A 191 12.05 18.20 23.01
N LYS A 192 12.70 19.36 23.07
CA LYS A 192 12.05 20.66 23.10
C LYS A 192 12.05 21.27 21.70
N ASN A 193 10.90 21.80 21.25
CA ASN A 193 10.84 22.61 20.04
C ASN A 193 11.32 24.06 20.32
N GLU A 194 11.36 24.89 19.28
CA GLU A 194 11.79 26.28 19.37
C GLU A 194 10.93 27.15 20.32
N GLN A 195 9.64 26.73 20.50
CA GLN A 195 8.71 27.41 21.43
C GLN A 195 8.81 26.87 22.87
N GLY A 196 9.78 25.99 23.18
CA GLY A 196 9.98 25.40 24.50
C GLY A 196 8.98 24.33 24.89
N GLN A 197 8.08 23.88 23.98
CA GLN A 197 7.13 22.79 24.21
C GLN A 197 7.86 21.46 24.15
N THR A 198 7.46 20.52 25.01
CA THR A 198 7.93 19.13 24.91
C THR A 198 7.25 18.44 23.74
N VAL A 199 8.04 17.91 22.81
CA VAL A 199 7.56 17.16 21.65
C VAL A 199 8.12 15.75 21.67
N PHE A 200 7.33 14.80 21.19
CA PHE A 200 7.69 13.39 21.10
C PHE A 200 7.65 12.98 19.63
N GLN A 201 8.75 12.46 19.15
CA GLN A 201 8.86 11.92 17.80
C GLN A 201 8.98 10.42 17.88
N LEU A 202 8.07 9.69 17.19
CA LEU A 202 8.17 8.25 17.07
C LEU A 202 9.41 7.90 16.23
N ALA A 203 10.19 6.97 16.72
CA ALA A 203 11.36 6.39 16.07
C ALA A 203 11.30 4.88 16.21
N GLY A 204 12.06 4.15 15.39
CA GLY A 204 12.12 2.70 15.49
C GLY A 204 13.43 2.18 14.90
N ASP A 205 13.91 1.08 15.44
CA ASP A 205 15.08 0.36 14.97
C ASP A 205 14.67 -0.85 14.10
N SER A 206 15.65 -1.47 13.43
CA SER A 206 15.43 -2.64 12.60
C SER A 206 14.99 -3.85 13.41
N HIS A 207 14.20 -4.73 12.79
CA HIS A 207 13.66 -5.92 13.43
C HIS A 207 14.74 -6.92 13.83
N THR A 208 14.56 -7.55 14.99
CA THR A 208 15.39 -8.71 15.39
C THR A 208 14.92 -9.95 14.64
N PHE A 209 15.83 -10.61 13.93
CA PHE A 209 15.57 -11.88 13.26
C PHE A 209 15.37 -13.00 14.29
N ASP A 210 14.26 -13.72 14.21
CA ASP A 210 13.91 -14.83 15.11
C ASP A 210 14.02 -16.23 14.46
N GLY A 211 14.66 -16.29 13.30
CA GLY A 211 14.90 -17.54 12.59
C GLY A 211 13.83 -17.91 11.53
N THR A 212 12.68 -17.25 11.53
CA THR A 212 11.60 -17.51 10.54
C THR A 212 11.57 -16.40 9.48
N PRO A 213 11.69 -16.71 8.18
CA PRO A 213 11.58 -15.70 7.14
C PRO A 213 10.18 -15.06 7.13
N THR A 214 10.13 -13.74 7.24
CA THR A 214 8.93 -12.91 7.13
C THR A 214 9.13 -11.81 6.09
N ASP A 215 8.10 -10.99 5.84
CA ASP A 215 8.19 -9.84 4.96
C ASP A 215 9.25 -8.85 5.40
N THR A 216 9.34 -8.53 6.70
CA THR A 216 10.34 -7.60 7.24
C THR A 216 11.76 -8.15 7.12
N THR A 217 12.02 -9.37 7.61
CA THR A 217 13.35 -9.97 7.59
C THR A 217 13.86 -10.21 6.17
N SER A 218 12.98 -10.62 5.25
CA SER A 218 13.35 -10.83 3.85
C SER A 218 13.67 -9.54 3.11
N LEU A 219 12.97 -8.42 3.43
CA LEU A 219 13.31 -7.08 2.91
C LEU A 219 14.69 -6.63 3.37
N GLU A 220 15.02 -6.81 4.66
CA GLU A 220 16.33 -6.47 5.21
C GLU A 220 17.46 -7.27 4.54
N GLU A 221 17.20 -8.53 4.19
CA GLU A 221 18.12 -9.35 3.43
C GLU A 221 18.24 -8.93 1.95
N GLY A 222 17.42 -8.01 1.45
CA GLY A 222 17.46 -7.49 0.08
C GLY A 222 16.63 -8.29 -0.92
N TYR A 223 15.58 -9.00 -0.48
CA TYR A 223 14.62 -9.65 -1.36
C TYR A 223 13.37 -8.79 -1.58
N ILE A 224 12.81 -8.85 -2.77
CA ILE A 224 11.42 -8.42 -2.99
C ILE A 224 10.51 -9.39 -2.23
N THR A 225 9.58 -8.87 -1.45
CA THR A 225 8.63 -9.70 -0.72
C THR A 225 7.25 -9.66 -1.33
N ILE A 226 6.56 -10.80 -1.27
CA ILE A 226 5.16 -10.95 -1.64
C ILE A 226 4.46 -11.58 -0.44
N THR A 227 3.43 -10.90 0.05
CA THR A 227 2.58 -11.38 1.14
C THR A 227 1.13 -11.34 0.69
N ALA A 228 0.43 -12.46 0.78
CA ALA A 228 -1.02 -12.48 0.60
C ALA A 228 -1.69 -12.06 1.91
N LEU A 229 -2.52 -11.00 1.85
CA LEU A 229 -3.24 -10.47 3.01
C LEU A 229 -4.71 -10.90 2.93
N ALA A 230 -5.25 -11.33 4.08
CA ALA A 230 -6.66 -11.67 4.21
C ALA A 230 -7.48 -10.42 4.51
N SER A 231 -8.60 -10.27 3.82
CA SER A 231 -9.59 -9.23 4.11
C SER A 231 -10.52 -9.60 5.28
N ASP A 232 -10.58 -10.87 5.64
CA ASP A 232 -11.29 -11.36 6.83
C ASP A 232 -10.30 -11.48 8.00
N MET A 233 -10.52 -10.68 9.05
CA MET A 233 -9.69 -10.63 10.25
C MET A 233 -10.15 -11.63 11.34
N THR A 234 -11.11 -12.50 11.03
CA THR A 234 -11.63 -13.48 11.97
C THR A 234 -10.56 -14.53 12.30
N ASP A 235 -10.24 -14.72 13.57
CA ASP A 235 -9.57 -15.94 14.03
C ASP A 235 -10.59 -17.08 14.09
N HIS A 236 -10.70 -17.80 12.97
CA HIS A 236 -11.66 -18.90 12.82
C HIS A 236 -11.43 -20.01 13.83
N LYS A 237 -10.16 -20.28 14.21
CA LYS A 237 -9.83 -21.32 15.20
C LYS A 237 -10.33 -20.93 16.58
N THR A 238 -10.02 -19.73 17.04
CA THR A 238 -10.49 -19.23 18.33
C THR A 238 -12.00 -19.05 18.34
N THR A 239 -12.60 -18.59 17.23
CA THR A 239 -14.06 -18.47 17.11
C THR A 239 -14.77 -19.82 17.30
N LEU A 240 -14.26 -20.90 16.68
CA LEU A 240 -14.80 -22.24 16.88
C LEU A 240 -14.67 -22.73 18.33
N GLN A 241 -13.61 -22.35 19.04
CA GLN A 241 -13.45 -22.68 20.46
C GLN A 241 -14.48 -21.94 21.33
N LEU A 242 -14.69 -20.63 21.05
CA LEU A 242 -15.66 -19.82 21.78
C LEU A 242 -17.11 -20.28 21.56
N GLN A 243 -17.44 -20.85 20.40
CA GLN A 243 -18.76 -21.43 20.15
C GLN A 243 -19.10 -22.65 21.02
N GLN A 244 -18.10 -23.24 21.69
CA GLN A 244 -18.32 -24.37 22.64
C GLN A 244 -18.53 -23.90 24.09
N VAL A 245 -18.45 -22.59 24.34
CA VAL A 245 -18.67 -22.01 25.66
C VAL A 245 -20.18 -21.83 25.90
N ASP A 246 -20.68 -22.32 27.01
CA ASP A 246 -22.07 -22.09 27.45
C ASP A 246 -22.13 -20.69 28.10
N PHE A 247 -22.87 -19.75 27.47
CA PHE A 247 -23.00 -18.36 27.92
C PHE A 247 -24.31 -18.12 28.66
#